data_7ea93760ceade410df9ae76f8767a780
#
_entry.id   7ea93760ceade410df9ae76f8767a780
#
_cell.length_a   1.000
_cell.length_b   1.000
_cell.length_c   1.000
_cell.angle_alpha   90.00
_cell.angle_beta   90.00
_cell.angle_gamma   90.00
#
_symmetry.space_group_name_H-M   'P 1'
#
loop_
_entity.id
_entity.type
_entity.pdbx_description
1 polymer ?
#
loop_
_entity_poly.entity_id
_entity_poly.type
_entity_poly.pdbx_seq_one_letter_code
_entity_poly.pdbx_strand_id
1 'polypeptide(L)'
;MSESLRVVMAEEHVPLVIVVILNWNRCDDTIRCVESVQRLRYPRFTVVVVDNGSTDGSPGTLAKRFPGLEVIETGSNLGYAGGNNAGIHWALRRGADHVLILNNDTIVDPDVLAELTRVAGGDRTIGVVGPKVLCEPDRHLIYSCGESQSLWFNVRRIATGQPDRDVGRNPRDVAYVVGCAILVSREFIERVGLLDDVFFAYYDEVDWCFRGRRLGYRVVCAPAAVVYHKGEASSGKGLNPITAYYRTRNWVYFMRKHASAYHWLAFIPVFAAVFLSRLATALVRADHTVVGSLFRALWWQVSPHSSFGRISPAAFRAAR
;
A
#
# COMPACT_ATOMS: atom_id res chain seq x y z
N MET A 1 19.17 0.06 57.82
CA MET A 1 18.32 -0.91 57.14
C MET A 1 18.02 -0.32 55.78
N SER A 2 18.67 -0.78 54.75
CA SER A 2 18.55 -0.30 53.38
C SER A 2 17.31 -0.89 52.75
N GLU A 3 16.38 -0.04 52.42
CA GLU A 3 15.23 -0.36 51.57
C GLU A 3 15.69 -0.43 50.13
N SER A 4 15.93 -1.66 49.68
CA SER A 4 16.33 -1.94 48.32
C SER A 4 15.20 -1.52 47.38
N LEU A 5 15.38 -0.42 46.68
CA LEU A 5 14.58 -0.07 45.53
C LEU A 5 14.65 -1.20 44.50
N ARG A 6 13.67 -2.08 44.50
CA ARG A 6 13.35 -2.95 43.37
C ARG A 6 12.86 -2.04 42.24
N VAL A 7 13.77 -1.61 41.39
CA VAL A 7 13.43 -1.14 40.03
C VAL A 7 12.83 -2.37 39.34
N VAL A 8 11.52 -2.45 39.35
CA VAL A 8 10.79 -3.35 38.46
C VAL A 8 11.06 -2.84 37.06
N MET A 9 12.06 -3.39 36.40
CA MET A 9 12.23 -3.25 34.97
C MET A 9 10.91 -3.76 34.38
N ALA A 10 10.07 -2.85 33.91
CA ALA A 10 8.94 -3.22 33.10
C ALA A 10 9.51 -4.02 31.93
N GLU A 11 9.16 -5.29 31.83
CA GLU A 11 9.49 -6.07 30.63
C GLU A 11 9.04 -5.24 29.44
N GLU A 12 10.00 -4.81 28.60
CA GLU A 12 9.68 -4.05 27.41
C GLU A 12 8.72 -4.92 26.58
N HIS A 13 7.45 -4.52 26.57
CA HIS A 13 6.42 -5.23 25.82
C HIS A 13 6.74 -5.15 24.34
N VAL A 14 7.28 -6.24 23.79
CA VAL A 14 7.54 -6.34 22.35
C VAL A 14 6.20 -6.47 21.61
N PRO A 15 5.85 -5.50 20.75
CA PRO A 15 4.56 -5.53 20.04
C PRO A 15 4.39 -6.77 19.16
N LEU A 16 3.21 -7.36 19.14
CA LEU A 16 2.86 -8.41 18.18
C LEU A 16 2.60 -7.77 16.81
N VAL A 17 3.42 -8.13 15.82
CA VAL A 17 3.21 -7.70 14.43
C VAL A 17 2.65 -8.84 13.61
N ILE A 18 1.53 -8.61 12.93
CA ILE A 18 1.03 -9.54 11.92
C ILE A 18 1.35 -8.99 10.53
N VAL A 19 2.12 -9.77 9.78
CA VAL A 19 2.50 -9.47 8.38
C VAL A 19 1.42 -10.04 7.47
N VAL A 20 0.72 -9.16 6.76
CA VAL A 20 -0.31 -9.48 5.78
C VAL A 20 0.28 -9.35 4.39
N ILE A 21 0.44 -10.46 3.67
CA ILE A 21 0.94 -10.49 2.29
C ILE A 21 -0.25 -10.67 1.36
N LEU A 22 -0.51 -9.70 0.49
CA LEU A 22 -1.59 -9.78 -0.48
C LEU A 22 -1.10 -10.46 -1.76
N ASN A 23 -1.65 -11.64 -2.05
CA ASN A 23 -1.39 -12.40 -3.28
C ASN A 23 -2.57 -12.28 -4.25
N TRP A 24 -2.26 -12.02 -5.51
CA TRP A 24 -3.19 -12.22 -6.63
C TRP A 24 -2.42 -12.71 -7.84
N ASN A 25 -2.47 -14.03 -8.05
CA ASN A 25 -1.59 -14.73 -8.96
C ASN A 25 -0.10 -14.50 -8.61
N ARG A 26 0.85 -14.81 -9.49
CA ARG A 26 2.30 -14.60 -9.27
C ARG A 26 2.86 -15.35 -8.05
N CYS A 27 2.54 -16.64 -7.98
CA CYS A 27 2.93 -17.53 -6.90
C CYS A 27 4.43 -17.45 -6.57
N ASP A 28 5.31 -17.38 -7.57
CA ASP A 28 6.77 -17.30 -7.39
C ASP A 28 7.20 -16.03 -6.68
N ASP A 29 6.55 -14.88 -6.98
CA ASP A 29 6.84 -13.63 -6.27
C ASP A 29 6.42 -13.75 -4.80
N THR A 30 5.25 -14.35 -4.53
CA THR A 30 4.75 -14.60 -3.17
C THR A 30 5.68 -15.53 -2.39
N ILE A 31 6.18 -16.61 -3.01
CA ILE A 31 7.15 -17.50 -2.38
C ILE A 31 8.39 -16.73 -1.94
N ARG A 32 8.98 -15.92 -2.82
CA ARG A 32 10.17 -15.12 -2.49
C ARG A 32 9.90 -14.11 -1.39
N CYS A 33 8.73 -13.48 -1.39
CA CYS A 33 8.29 -12.57 -0.34
C CYS A 33 8.22 -13.29 1.00
N VAL A 34 7.49 -14.41 1.10
CA VAL A 34 7.37 -15.23 2.33
C VAL A 34 8.74 -15.69 2.82
N GLU A 35 9.61 -16.19 1.94
CA GLU A 35 10.98 -16.59 2.30
C GLU A 35 11.80 -15.43 2.87
N SER A 36 11.60 -14.19 2.40
CA SER A 36 12.27 -13.02 2.96
C SER A 36 11.72 -12.67 4.34
N VAL A 37 10.40 -12.76 4.53
CA VAL A 37 9.74 -12.51 5.83
C VAL A 37 10.13 -13.55 6.88
N GLN A 38 10.32 -14.80 6.50
CA GLN A 38 10.79 -15.86 7.43
C GLN A 38 12.20 -15.61 7.98
N ARG A 39 12.99 -14.73 7.36
CA ARG A 39 14.34 -14.33 7.81
C ARG A 39 14.36 -13.10 8.72
N LEU A 40 13.18 -12.57 9.10
CA LEU A 40 13.07 -11.40 9.96
C LEU A 40 13.68 -11.65 11.34
N ARG A 41 14.45 -10.70 11.82
CA ARG A 41 15.05 -10.67 13.16
C ARG A 41 14.15 -9.86 14.10
N TYR A 42 12.93 -10.35 14.28
CA TYR A 42 11.97 -9.75 15.19
C TYR A 42 11.28 -10.87 15.98
N PRO A 43 11.19 -10.79 17.33
CA PRO A 43 10.86 -11.97 18.14
C PRO A 43 9.36 -12.31 18.16
N ARG A 44 8.47 -11.36 17.78
CA ARG A 44 7.03 -11.54 17.99
C ARG A 44 6.23 -11.12 16.75
N PHE A 45 6.23 -11.97 15.75
CA PHE A 45 5.43 -11.77 14.54
C PHE A 45 4.77 -13.06 14.04
N THR A 46 3.75 -12.89 13.23
CA THR A 46 3.06 -13.96 12.49
C THR A 46 2.82 -13.51 11.05
N VAL A 47 2.80 -14.46 10.12
CA VAL A 47 2.58 -14.20 8.69
C VAL A 47 1.25 -14.79 8.26
N VAL A 48 0.50 -14.06 7.47
CA VAL A 48 -0.67 -14.54 6.75
C VAL A 48 -0.60 -14.09 5.30
N VAL A 49 -0.93 -14.99 4.38
CA VAL A 49 -1.13 -14.67 2.97
C VAL A 49 -2.62 -14.55 2.71
N VAL A 50 -3.04 -13.46 2.10
CA VAL A 50 -4.40 -13.30 1.58
C VAL A 50 -4.38 -13.57 0.09
N ASP A 51 -4.92 -14.70 -0.32
CA ASP A 51 -5.12 -15.01 -1.73
C ASP A 51 -6.38 -14.32 -2.24
N ASN A 52 -6.19 -13.36 -3.09
CA ASN A 52 -7.24 -12.46 -3.58
C ASN A 52 -7.95 -13.00 -4.83
N GLY A 53 -8.32 -14.30 -4.79
CA GLY A 53 -8.99 -14.98 -5.88
C GLY A 53 -8.06 -15.31 -7.05
N SER A 54 -6.90 -15.90 -6.75
CA SER A 54 -5.95 -16.36 -7.78
C SER A 54 -6.48 -17.52 -8.60
N THR A 55 -6.01 -17.62 -9.83
CA THR A 55 -6.36 -18.68 -10.79
C THR A 55 -5.15 -19.47 -11.28
N ASP A 56 -3.98 -19.21 -10.73
CA ASP A 56 -2.69 -19.81 -11.08
C ASP A 56 -2.28 -20.99 -10.16
N GLY A 57 -3.16 -21.39 -9.23
CA GLY A 57 -2.88 -22.45 -8.27
C GLY A 57 -2.03 -21.99 -7.07
N SER A 58 -1.84 -20.67 -6.89
CA SER A 58 -1.08 -20.11 -5.77
C SER A 58 -1.45 -20.69 -4.41
N PRO A 59 -2.73 -20.78 -3.98
CA PRO A 59 -3.07 -21.27 -2.63
C PRO A 59 -2.52 -22.66 -2.35
N GLY A 60 -2.74 -23.59 -3.28
CA GLY A 60 -2.28 -24.98 -3.14
C GLY A 60 -0.76 -25.11 -3.15
N THR A 61 -0.07 -24.29 -3.94
CA THR A 61 1.40 -24.26 -4.00
C THR A 61 2.00 -23.72 -2.73
N LEU A 62 1.44 -22.62 -2.20
CA LEU A 62 1.89 -22.00 -0.95
C LEU A 62 1.69 -22.92 0.26
N ALA A 63 0.53 -23.58 0.36
CA ALA A 63 0.25 -24.56 1.43
C ALA A 63 1.24 -25.73 1.43
N LYS A 64 1.62 -26.23 0.25
CA LYS A 64 2.63 -27.29 0.11
C LYS A 64 4.04 -26.83 0.44
N ARG A 65 4.42 -25.61 0.00
CA ARG A 65 5.77 -25.06 0.14
C ARG A 65 6.06 -24.63 1.58
N PHE A 66 5.04 -24.11 2.28
CA PHE A 66 5.15 -23.57 3.64
C PHE A 66 4.11 -24.23 4.56
N PRO A 67 4.36 -25.47 5.04
CA PRO A 67 3.46 -26.10 6.01
C PRO A 67 3.29 -25.22 7.24
N GLY A 68 2.03 -24.91 7.60
CA GLY A 68 1.71 -24.03 8.75
C GLY A 68 1.56 -22.54 8.39
N LEU A 69 1.82 -22.13 7.16
CA LEU A 69 1.47 -20.78 6.70
C LEU A 69 -0.05 -20.67 6.56
N GLU A 70 -0.63 -19.69 7.23
CA GLU A 70 -2.06 -19.38 7.07
C GLU A 70 -2.30 -18.71 5.72
N VAL A 71 -3.26 -19.23 4.94
CA VAL A 71 -3.70 -18.68 3.67
C VAL A 71 -5.21 -18.41 3.74
N ILE A 72 -5.60 -17.15 3.58
CA ILE A 72 -6.99 -16.71 3.54
C ILE A 72 -7.40 -16.56 2.07
N GLU A 73 -8.38 -17.31 1.62
CA GLU A 73 -8.90 -17.19 0.27
C GLU A 73 -10.14 -16.29 0.25
N THR A 74 -10.11 -15.20 -0.53
CA THR A 74 -11.25 -14.29 -0.69
C THR A 74 -12.27 -14.76 -1.72
N GLY A 75 -11.92 -15.78 -2.52
CA GLY A 75 -12.76 -16.34 -3.57
C GLY A 75 -12.89 -15.49 -4.84
N SER A 76 -12.55 -14.20 -4.77
CA SER A 76 -12.57 -13.29 -5.92
C SER A 76 -11.62 -12.11 -5.69
N ASN A 77 -11.20 -11.43 -6.78
CA ASN A 77 -10.35 -10.25 -6.66
C ASN A 77 -11.12 -9.04 -6.10
N LEU A 78 -10.89 -8.73 -4.83
CA LEU A 78 -11.47 -7.58 -4.10
C LEU A 78 -10.64 -6.30 -4.27
N GLY A 79 -9.60 -6.31 -5.10
CA GLY A 79 -8.64 -5.21 -5.21
C GLY A 79 -7.65 -5.17 -4.05
N TYR A 80 -6.78 -4.16 -4.08
CA TYR A 80 -5.77 -3.97 -3.03
C TYR A 80 -6.44 -3.70 -1.68
N ALA A 81 -7.39 -2.77 -1.62
CA ALA A 81 -8.04 -2.39 -0.37
C ALA A 81 -8.84 -3.55 0.24
N GLY A 82 -9.74 -4.18 -0.52
CA GLY A 82 -10.58 -5.26 -0.01
C GLY A 82 -9.78 -6.49 0.41
N GLY A 83 -8.77 -6.88 -0.38
CA GLY A 83 -7.90 -8.00 -0.03
C GLY A 83 -7.09 -7.74 1.26
N ASN A 84 -6.47 -6.57 1.40
CA ASN A 84 -5.76 -6.22 2.62
C ASN A 84 -6.70 -6.10 3.83
N ASN A 85 -7.92 -5.59 3.65
CA ASN A 85 -8.91 -5.52 4.72
C ASN A 85 -9.26 -6.90 5.28
N ALA A 86 -9.34 -7.94 4.45
CA ALA A 86 -9.53 -9.31 4.92
C ALA A 86 -8.39 -9.77 5.84
N GLY A 87 -7.13 -9.47 5.47
CA GLY A 87 -5.95 -9.75 6.29
C GLY A 87 -5.92 -8.92 7.57
N ILE A 88 -6.26 -7.63 7.51
CA ILE A 88 -6.34 -6.75 8.68
C ILE A 88 -7.37 -7.27 9.68
N HIS A 89 -8.57 -7.65 9.24
CA HIS A 89 -9.58 -8.25 10.11
C HIS A 89 -9.08 -9.52 10.79
N TRP A 90 -8.39 -10.37 10.06
CA TRP A 90 -7.80 -11.59 10.60
C TRP A 90 -6.74 -11.26 11.67
N ALA A 91 -5.87 -10.27 11.41
CA ALA A 91 -4.82 -9.83 12.30
C ALA A 91 -5.38 -9.23 13.60
N LEU A 92 -6.39 -8.36 13.50
CA LEU A 92 -7.02 -7.74 14.67
C LEU A 92 -7.68 -8.78 15.60
N ARG A 93 -8.34 -9.80 15.04
CA ARG A 93 -8.92 -10.91 15.84
C ARG A 93 -7.87 -11.73 16.58
N ARG A 94 -6.61 -11.73 16.10
CA ARG A 94 -5.48 -12.43 16.75
C ARG A 94 -4.67 -11.54 17.69
N GLY A 95 -5.14 -10.36 17.99
CA GLY A 95 -4.50 -9.49 18.98
C GLY A 95 -3.28 -8.75 18.47
N ALA A 96 -3.12 -8.54 17.14
CA ALA A 96 -2.02 -7.75 16.59
C ALA A 96 -1.96 -6.37 17.25
N ASP A 97 -0.79 -5.93 17.69
CA ASP A 97 -0.53 -4.56 18.10
C ASP A 97 -0.27 -3.68 16.87
N HIS A 98 0.37 -4.26 15.85
CA HIS A 98 0.59 -3.64 14.55
C HIS A 98 0.28 -4.63 13.42
N VAL A 99 -0.11 -4.10 12.27
CA VAL A 99 -0.26 -4.85 11.03
C VAL A 99 0.73 -4.29 10.01
N LEU A 100 1.61 -5.15 9.49
CA LEU A 100 2.42 -4.82 8.31
C LEU A 100 1.71 -5.34 7.06
N ILE A 101 1.18 -4.43 6.25
CA ILE A 101 0.67 -4.73 4.91
C ILE A 101 1.87 -4.80 3.97
N LEU A 102 1.95 -5.87 3.18
CA LEU A 102 3.08 -6.11 2.29
C LEU A 102 2.60 -6.67 0.93
N ASN A 103 3.06 -6.08 -0.16
CA ASN A 103 2.83 -6.64 -1.48
C ASN A 103 3.65 -7.93 -1.66
N ASN A 104 3.12 -8.86 -2.44
CA ASN A 104 3.80 -10.13 -2.72
C ASN A 104 5.04 -10.01 -3.61
N ASP A 105 5.21 -8.90 -4.33
CA ASP A 105 6.37 -8.61 -5.18
C ASP A 105 7.46 -7.78 -4.46
N THR A 106 7.55 -7.94 -3.13
CA THR A 106 8.55 -7.30 -2.27
C THR A 106 9.50 -8.32 -1.65
N ILE A 107 10.70 -7.85 -1.32
CA ILE A 107 11.68 -8.56 -0.49
C ILE A 107 12.01 -7.63 0.68
N VAL A 108 11.98 -8.13 1.90
CA VAL A 108 12.23 -7.33 3.10
C VAL A 108 13.65 -7.57 3.64
N ASP A 109 14.25 -6.50 4.16
CA ASP A 109 15.48 -6.61 4.95
C ASP A 109 15.18 -7.31 6.28
N PRO A 110 16.09 -8.16 6.83
CA PRO A 110 15.84 -8.85 8.09
C PRO A 110 15.52 -7.96 9.28
N ASP A 111 15.97 -6.73 9.32
CA ASP A 111 15.74 -5.78 10.42
C ASP A 111 14.53 -4.86 10.22
N VAL A 112 13.79 -5.00 9.12
CA VAL A 112 12.71 -4.08 8.76
C VAL A 112 11.66 -3.94 9.85
N LEU A 113 11.21 -5.03 10.48
CA LEU A 113 10.22 -4.97 11.56
C LEU A 113 10.75 -4.28 12.81
N ALA A 114 12.00 -4.57 13.19
CA ALA A 114 12.63 -3.92 14.34
C ALA A 114 12.70 -2.40 14.15
N GLU A 115 13.10 -1.94 12.98
CA GLU A 115 13.19 -0.52 12.66
C GLU A 115 11.81 0.17 12.57
N LEU A 116 10.82 -0.48 11.93
CA LEU A 116 9.47 0.06 11.81
C LEU A 116 8.80 0.18 13.18
N THR A 117 8.89 -0.87 14.02
CA THR A 117 8.27 -0.87 15.37
C THR A 117 8.98 0.08 16.32
N ARG A 118 10.31 0.21 16.21
CA ARG A 118 11.08 1.22 16.98
C ARG A 118 10.58 2.64 16.70
N VAL A 119 10.34 2.97 15.42
CA VAL A 119 9.81 4.28 15.03
C VAL A 119 8.36 4.45 15.50
N ALA A 120 7.51 3.44 15.32
CA ALA A 120 6.12 3.48 15.78
C ALA A 120 6.01 3.65 17.31
N GLY A 121 6.89 3.00 18.08
CA GLY A 121 6.92 3.11 19.54
C GLY A 121 7.49 4.42 20.09
N GLY A 122 8.16 5.21 19.25
CA GLY A 122 8.78 6.48 19.67
C GLY A 122 7.77 7.60 20.00
N ASP A 123 6.56 7.54 19.45
CA ASP A 123 5.50 8.52 19.68
C ASP A 123 4.13 7.90 19.38
N ARG A 124 3.23 7.92 20.35
CA ARG A 124 1.86 7.36 20.23
C ARG A 124 1.01 8.02 19.14
N THR A 125 1.37 9.20 18.70
CA THR A 125 0.69 9.86 17.57
C THR A 125 1.07 9.28 16.23
N ILE A 126 2.13 8.47 16.14
CA ILE A 126 2.53 7.80 14.90
C ILE A 126 1.58 6.62 14.66
N GLY A 127 0.65 6.79 13.73
CA GLY A 127 -0.30 5.75 13.35
C GLY A 127 0.17 4.86 12.21
N VAL A 128 1.01 5.41 11.33
CA VAL A 128 1.50 4.75 10.12
C VAL A 128 2.99 4.96 9.96
N VAL A 129 3.73 3.87 9.70
CA VAL A 129 5.16 3.91 9.39
C VAL A 129 5.42 3.16 8.08
N GLY A 130 6.11 3.78 7.14
CA GLY A 130 6.59 3.13 5.92
C GLY A 130 8.10 3.01 5.89
N PRO A 131 8.66 1.96 5.27
CA PRO A 131 10.08 1.82 5.03
C PRO A 131 10.56 2.74 3.91
N LYS A 132 11.88 2.85 3.76
CA LYS A 132 12.49 3.20 2.49
C LYS A 132 12.32 2.02 1.54
N VAL A 133 11.76 2.29 0.37
CA VAL A 133 11.58 1.28 -0.68
C VAL A 133 12.61 1.50 -1.77
N LEU A 134 13.37 0.47 -2.07
CA LEU A 134 14.36 0.43 -3.15
C LEU A 134 13.79 -0.33 -4.35
N CYS A 135 14.30 -0.02 -5.55
CA CYS A 135 13.93 -0.73 -6.76
C CYS A 135 14.49 -2.16 -6.77
N GLU A 136 13.77 -3.10 -7.38
CA GLU A 136 14.26 -4.45 -7.68
C GLU A 136 14.24 -4.61 -9.21
N PRO A 137 15.35 -5.00 -9.90
CA PRO A 137 16.58 -5.51 -9.34
C PRO A 137 17.64 -4.45 -8.96
N ASP A 138 17.48 -3.19 -9.33
CA ASP A 138 18.45 -2.13 -9.04
C ASP A 138 18.29 -1.61 -7.61
N ARG A 139 18.95 -2.30 -6.67
CA ARG A 139 18.84 -2.03 -5.22
C ARG A 139 19.56 -0.74 -4.77
N HIS A 140 20.18 -0.01 -5.68
CA HIS A 140 20.84 1.25 -5.39
C HIS A 140 19.94 2.46 -5.61
N LEU A 141 18.81 2.28 -6.29
CA LEU A 141 17.86 3.34 -6.59
C LEU A 141 16.65 3.31 -5.68
N ILE A 142 16.28 4.48 -5.20
CA ILE A 142 15.09 4.65 -4.37
C ILE A 142 13.84 4.61 -5.25
N TYR A 143 12.92 3.71 -4.91
CA TYR A 143 11.56 3.71 -5.44
C TYR A 143 10.70 4.75 -4.72
N SER A 144 10.76 4.80 -3.38
CA SER A 144 10.10 5.78 -2.54
C SER A 144 10.72 5.84 -1.15
N CYS A 145 10.74 7.03 -0.57
CA CYS A 145 11.05 7.24 0.84
C CYS A 145 10.04 8.20 1.47
N GLY A 146 8.76 7.83 1.35
CA GLY A 146 7.62 8.65 1.67
C GLY A 146 7.20 9.54 0.51
N GLU A 147 6.04 10.13 0.65
CA GLU A 147 5.39 10.88 -0.41
C GLU A 147 4.84 12.21 0.14
N SER A 148 4.84 13.22 -0.71
CA SER A 148 4.11 14.45 -0.46
C SER A 148 2.76 14.41 -1.17
N GLN A 149 1.76 15.04 -0.58
CA GLN A 149 0.43 15.13 -1.16
C GLN A 149 -0.15 16.52 -0.90
N SER A 150 -0.80 17.07 -1.91
CA SER A 150 -1.59 18.29 -1.80
C SER A 150 -2.94 18.10 -2.48
N LEU A 151 -4.00 18.69 -1.89
CA LEU A 151 -5.30 18.76 -2.55
C LEU A 151 -5.29 19.69 -3.77
N TRP A 152 -4.32 20.61 -3.84
CA TRP A 152 -4.12 21.51 -4.99
C TRP A 152 -3.44 20.83 -6.16
N PHE A 153 -2.50 19.92 -5.85
CA PHE A 153 -1.63 19.27 -6.83
C PHE A 153 -1.65 17.76 -6.61
N ASN A 154 -1.20 17.05 -7.62
CA ASN A 154 -1.06 15.62 -7.58
C ASN A 154 0.01 15.19 -6.56
N VAL A 155 0.00 13.91 -6.26
CA VAL A 155 0.98 13.18 -5.45
C VAL A 155 2.39 13.33 -6.04
N ARG A 156 3.36 13.65 -5.19
CA ARG A 156 4.77 13.72 -5.56
C ARG A 156 5.58 12.76 -4.70
N ARG A 157 6.28 11.85 -5.34
CA ARG A 157 7.22 10.94 -4.67
C ARG A 157 8.46 11.69 -4.21
N ILE A 158 8.94 11.33 -3.02
CA ILE A 158 10.15 11.90 -2.42
C ILE A 158 11.32 10.96 -2.75
N ALA A 159 12.41 11.52 -3.25
CA ALA A 159 13.68 10.84 -3.54
C ALA A 159 13.62 9.73 -4.61
N THR A 160 12.52 9.58 -5.37
CA THR A 160 12.43 8.57 -6.44
C THR A 160 13.52 8.76 -7.49
N GLY A 161 14.21 7.66 -7.82
CA GLY A 161 15.31 7.63 -8.77
C GLY A 161 16.64 8.17 -8.25
N GLN A 162 16.68 8.63 -6.99
CA GLN A 162 17.94 9.04 -6.36
C GLN A 162 18.72 7.80 -5.85
N PRO A 163 20.05 7.86 -5.82
CA PRO A 163 20.86 6.84 -5.17
C PRO A 163 20.54 6.73 -3.67
N ASP A 164 20.52 5.50 -3.14
CA ASP A 164 20.21 5.24 -1.72
C ASP A 164 21.14 5.98 -0.75
N ARG A 165 22.41 6.13 -1.10
CA ARG A 165 23.42 6.84 -0.30
C ARG A 165 23.09 8.31 -0.02
N ASP A 166 22.25 8.93 -0.85
CA ASP A 166 21.92 10.36 -0.76
C ASP A 166 20.76 10.64 0.20
N VAL A 167 20.15 9.60 0.77
CA VAL A 167 19.03 9.71 1.72
C VAL A 167 19.48 9.32 3.13
N GLY A 168 19.33 10.25 4.07
CA GLY A 168 19.65 10.03 5.48
C GLY A 168 18.79 8.93 6.11
N ARG A 169 19.22 8.44 7.30
CA ARG A 169 18.56 7.34 8.03
C ARG A 169 17.51 7.79 9.05
N ASN A 170 17.38 9.09 9.29
CA ASN A 170 16.46 9.62 10.31
C ASN A 170 15.00 9.55 9.85
N PRO A 171 14.09 9.13 10.73
CA PRO A 171 12.65 9.16 10.46
C PRO A 171 12.16 10.58 10.14
N ARG A 172 11.17 10.67 9.24
CA ARG A 172 10.60 11.97 8.84
C ARG A 172 9.11 11.87 8.58
N ASP A 173 8.38 12.93 8.93
CA ASP A 173 6.97 13.06 8.59
C ASP A 173 6.77 13.16 7.09
N VAL A 174 5.75 12.45 6.60
CA VAL A 174 5.36 12.42 5.19
C VAL A 174 3.84 12.52 5.07
N ALA A 175 3.34 12.80 3.88
CA ALA A 175 1.89 12.86 3.69
C ALA A 175 1.28 11.46 3.65
N TYR A 176 1.95 10.52 3.00
CA TYR A 176 1.61 9.10 2.99
C TYR A 176 2.85 8.26 2.63
N VAL A 177 2.76 6.97 2.82
CA VAL A 177 3.77 5.98 2.42
C VAL A 177 3.19 5.09 1.32
N VAL A 178 4.04 4.54 0.45
CA VAL A 178 3.58 3.71 -0.68
C VAL A 178 2.98 2.39 -0.21
N GLY A 179 1.93 1.95 -0.88
CA GLY A 179 1.14 0.78 -0.50
C GLY A 179 1.88 -0.56 -0.50
N CYS A 180 3.09 -0.65 -1.07
CA CYS A 180 3.80 -1.94 -1.12
C CYS A 180 4.32 -2.42 0.24
N ALA A 181 4.49 -1.52 1.24
CA ALA A 181 4.88 -1.86 2.61
C ALA A 181 4.42 -0.78 3.59
N ILE A 182 3.46 -1.09 4.45
CA ILE A 182 2.86 -0.15 5.41
C ILE A 182 2.70 -0.83 6.76
N LEU A 183 3.38 -0.34 7.80
CA LEU A 183 3.11 -0.71 9.19
C LEU A 183 2.05 0.23 9.76
N VAL A 184 0.99 -0.33 10.35
CA VAL A 184 -0.12 0.44 10.91
C VAL A 184 -0.41 -0.05 12.32
N SER A 185 -0.61 0.88 13.27
CA SER A 185 -0.98 0.51 14.65
C SER A 185 -2.45 0.07 14.74
N ARG A 186 -2.74 -0.83 15.67
CA ARG A 186 -4.12 -1.22 16.00
C ARG A 186 -4.99 0.00 16.29
N GLU A 187 -4.51 0.90 17.13
CA GLU A 187 -5.25 2.11 17.52
C GLU A 187 -5.64 2.95 16.31
N PHE A 188 -4.70 3.13 15.36
CA PHE A 188 -5.00 3.83 14.12
C PHE A 188 -6.13 3.12 13.34
N ILE A 189 -6.05 1.79 13.19
CA ILE A 189 -7.08 1.02 12.45
C ILE A 189 -8.44 1.15 13.14
N GLU A 190 -8.50 1.03 14.45
CA GLU A 190 -9.74 1.11 15.22
C GLU A 190 -10.38 2.50 15.17
N ARG A 191 -9.59 3.58 15.15
CA ARG A 191 -10.10 4.96 15.14
C ARG A 191 -10.34 5.54 13.76
N VAL A 192 -9.50 5.20 12.78
CA VAL A 192 -9.58 5.73 11.40
C VAL A 192 -10.45 4.85 10.52
N GLY A 193 -10.56 3.57 10.87
CA GLY A 193 -11.22 2.54 10.08
C GLY A 193 -10.26 1.89 9.07
N LEU A 194 -10.80 1.00 8.27
CA LEU A 194 -10.09 0.23 7.26
C LEU A 194 -9.77 1.06 6.00
N LEU A 195 -9.06 0.44 5.06
CA LEU A 195 -8.92 0.95 3.69
C LEU A 195 -10.31 1.06 3.04
N ASP A 196 -10.55 2.13 2.28
CA ASP A 196 -11.79 2.31 1.53
C ASP A 196 -11.75 1.45 0.26
N ASP A 197 -12.52 0.37 0.23
CA ASP A 197 -12.53 -0.64 -0.84
C ASP A 197 -13.11 -0.12 -2.16
N VAL A 198 -13.81 1.00 -2.15
CA VAL A 198 -14.27 1.69 -3.35
C VAL A 198 -13.10 2.08 -4.25
N PHE A 199 -11.93 2.37 -3.70
CA PHE A 199 -10.73 2.65 -4.50
C PHE A 199 -10.28 1.44 -5.32
N PHE A 200 -10.41 0.24 -4.81
CA PHE A 200 -9.97 -1.02 -5.41
C PHE A 200 -8.44 -1.11 -5.60
N ALA A 201 -7.83 -0.14 -6.25
CA ALA A 201 -6.37 0.00 -6.43
C ALA A 201 -6.04 1.48 -6.71
N TYR A 202 -4.93 1.95 -6.18
CA TYR A 202 -4.44 3.34 -6.20
C TYR A 202 -5.31 4.32 -5.38
N TYR A 203 -4.67 5.20 -4.66
CA TYR A 203 -5.25 6.21 -3.76
C TYR A 203 -5.83 5.65 -2.45
N ASP A 204 -5.98 4.35 -2.29
CA ASP A 204 -6.44 3.69 -1.07
C ASP A 204 -5.53 3.99 0.13
N GLU A 205 -4.22 3.83 0.00
CA GLU A 205 -3.24 4.21 1.00
C GLU A 205 -3.16 5.72 1.22
N VAL A 206 -3.35 6.50 0.14
CA VAL A 206 -3.38 7.97 0.20
C VAL A 206 -4.57 8.44 1.03
N ASP A 207 -5.77 7.88 0.76
CA ASP A 207 -6.99 8.15 1.51
C ASP A 207 -6.83 7.78 2.98
N TRP A 208 -6.26 6.60 3.25
CA TRP A 208 -6.10 6.09 4.62
C TRP A 208 -5.18 6.99 5.45
N CYS A 209 -4.02 7.33 4.93
CA CYS A 209 -3.09 8.26 5.57
C CYS A 209 -3.71 9.65 5.73
N PHE A 210 -4.46 10.13 4.74
CA PHE A 210 -5.13 11.43 4.81
C PHE A 210 -6.19 11.46 5.92
N ARG A 211 -7.03 10.41 6.03
CA ARG A 211 -8.02 10.28 7.13
C ARG A 211 -7.34 10.26 8.49
N GLY A 212 -6.26 9.48 8.64
CA GLY A 212 -5.49 9.42 9.88
C GLY A 212 -4.92 10.77 10.27
N ARG A 213 -4.30 11.50 9.34
CA ARG A 213 -3.75 12.84 9.59
C ARG A 213 -4.82 13.86 10.02
N ARG A 214 -6.04 13.76 9.48
CA ARG A 214 -7.16 14.59 9.92
C ARG A 214 -7.61 14.31 11.35
N LEU A 215 -7.32 13.13 11.87
CA LEU A 215 -7.58 12.73 13.27
C LEU A 215 -6.36 12.96 14.18
N GLY A 216 -5.30 13.63 13.68
CA GLY A 216 -4.12 13.99 14.45
C GLY A 216 -3.00 12.93 14.44
N TYR A 217 -3.13 11.84 13.68
CA TYR A 217 -2.05 10.87 13.54
C TYR A 217 -0.95 11.38 12.62
N ARG A 218 0.27 11.01 12.95
CA ARG A 218 1.44 11.19 12.10
C ARG A 218 1.64 9.99 11.20
N VAL A 219 2.12 10.26 9.99
CA VAL A 219 2.60 9.28 9.02
C VAL A 219 4.08 9.49 8.84
N VAL A 220 4.88 8.48 9.08
CA VAL A 220 6.35 8.61 9.15
C VAL A 220 7.02 7.66 8.16
N CYS A 221 7.99 8.14 7.41
CA CYS A 221 8.94 7.28 6.71
C CYS A 221 10.12 6.99 7.63
N ALA A 222 10.48 5.69 7.76
CA ALA A 222 11.62 5.19 8.51
C ALA A 222 12.71 4.72 7.53
N PRO A 223 13.67 5.59 7.12
CA PRO A 223 14.64 5.23 6.05
C PRO A 223 15.63 4.14 6.45
N ALA A 224 15.78 3.82 7.75
CA ALA A 224 16.59 2.71 8.23
C ALA A 224 15.92 1.34 7.97
N ALA A 225 14.58 1.29 7.93
CA ALA A 225 13.83 0.13 7.48
C ALA A 225 13.87 0.05 5.94
N VAL A 226 14.26 -1.09 5.39
CA VAL A 226 14.45 -1.24 3.93
C VAL A 226 13.59 -2.36 3.39
N VAL A 227 12.92 -2.07 2.27
CA VAL A 227 12.17 -3.04 1.46
C VAL A 227 12.55 -2.87 0.00
N TYR A 228 12.71 -3.98 -0.72
CA TYR A 228 12.96 -3.99 -2.15
C TYR A 228 11.65 -4.32 -2.87
N HIS A 229 11.31 -3.56 -3.91
CA HIS A 229 10.05 -3.71 -4.63
C HIS A 229 10.27 -3.82 -6.14
N LYS A 230 9.69 -4.85 -6.74
CA LYS A 230 9.79 -5.10 -8.18
C LYS A 230 9.06 -4.05 -9.02
N GLY A 231 8.03 -3.44 -8.43
CA GLY A 231 7.24 -2.35 -9.01
C GLY A 231 6.33 -2.79 -10.15
N GLU A 232 5.12 -2.24 -10.16
CA GLU A 232 4.12 -2.35 -11.24
C GLU A 232 3.87 -3.77 -11.80
N ALA A 233 4.17 -4.80 -10.99
CA ALA A 233 4.11 -6.19 -11.42
C ALA A 233 2.67 -6.63 -11.76
N SER A 234 1.67 -6.15 -11.01
CA SER A 234 0.25 -6.55 -11.18
C SER A 234 -0.55 -5.64 -12.09
N SER A 235 -0.13 -4.36 -12.24
CA SER A 235 -0.86 -3.35 -13.02
C SER A 235 -0.25 -3.01 -14.37
N GLY A 236 0.94 -3.56 -14.67
CA GLY A 236 1.70 -3.25 -15.89
C GLY A 236 2.39 -1.88 -15.84
N LYS A 237 3.38 -1.68 -16.73
CA LYS A 237 4.15 -0.44 -16.80
C LYS A 237 3.42 0.64 -17.59
N GLY A 238 3.52 1.89 -17.13
CA GLY A 238 3.09 3.07 -17.88
C GLY A 238 1.58 3.26 -17.99
N LEU A 239 1.14 3.93 -19.05
CA LEU A 239 -0.27 4.18 -19.34
C LEU A 239 -0.88 2.96 -20.04
N ASN A 240 -1.69 2.21 -19.31
CA ASN A 240 -2.45 1.06 -19.77
C ASN A 240 -3.92 1.19 -19.31
N PRO A 241 -4.85 0.31 -19.74
CA PRO A 241 -6.27 0.44 -19.41
C PRO A 241 -6.58 0.49 -17.92
N ILE A 242 -5.85 -0.29 -17.11
CA ILE A 242 -6.04 -0.35 -15.65
C ILE A 242 -5.59 0.94 -14.99
N THR A 243 -4.37 1.37 -15.26
CA THR A 243 -3.81 2.61 -14.71
C THR A 243 -4.58 3.84 -15.18
N ALA A 244 -5.00 3.87 -16.46
CA ALA A 244 -5.81 4.94 -17.01
C ALA A 244 -7.16 5.06 -16.29
N TYR A 245 -7.84 3.94 -16.06
CA TYR A 245 -9.12 3.93 -15.36
C TYR A 245 -8.97 4.31 -13.88
N TYR A 246 -8.25 3.50 -13.11
CA TYR A 246 -8.25 3.68 -11.65
C TYR A 246 -7.58 4.98 -11.21
N ARG A 247 -6.44 5.37 -11.80
CA ARG A 247 -5.79 6.64 -11.42
C ARG A 247 -6.64 7.86 -11.80
N THR A 248 -7.41 7.80 -12.88
CA THR A 248 -8.31 8.90 -13.28
C THR A 248 -9.54 8.92 -12.39
N ARG A 249 -10.22 7.77 -12.22
CA ARG A 249 -11.41 7.62 -11.37
C ARG A 249 -11.13 8.02 -9.93
N ASN A 250 -10.07 7.46 -9.35
CA ASN A 250 -9.78 7.59 -7.95
C ASN A 250 -9.27 8.99 -7.58
N TRP A 251 -8.59 9.68 -8.51
CA TRP A 251 -8.18 11.06 -8.27
C TRP A 251 -9.39 11.97 -8.09
N VAL A 252 -10.40 11.85 -8.95
CA VAL A 252 -11.65 12.60 -8.81
C VAL A 252 -12.42 12.16 -7.56
N TYR A 253 -12.51 10.83 -7.30
CA TYR A 253 -13.19 10.31 -6.11
C TYR A 253 -12.54 10.80 -4.82
N PHE A 254 -11.21 10.80 -4.73
CA PHE A 254 -10.47 11.35 -3.60
C PHE A 254 -10.78 12.84 -3.38
N MET A 255 -10.80 13.63 -4.44
CA MET A 255 -11.18 15.04 -4.37
C MET A 255 -12.63 15.23 -3.89
N ARG A 256 -13.57 14.44 -4.39
CA ARG A 256 -14.98 14.49 -3.94
C ARG A 256 -15.13 14.17 -2.45
N LYS A 257 -14.29 13.27 -1.95
CA LYS A 257 -14.33 12.81 -0.56
C LYS A 257 -13.71 13.82 0.41
N HIS A 258 -12.68 14.55 -0.02
CA HIS A 258 -11.83 15.30 0.90
C HIS A 258 -11.72 16.80 0.60
N ALA A 259 -11.93 17.23 -0.63
CA ALA A 259 -11.70 18.60 -1.03
C ALA A 259 -12.89 19.53 -0.68
N SER A 260 -12.57 20.73 -0.24
CA SER A 260 -13.54 21.83 -0.14
C SER A 260 -13.75 22.46 -1.52
N ALA A 261 -14.84 23.24 -1.68
CA ALA A 261 -15.22 23.84 -2.95
C ALA A 261 -14.07 24.63 -3.64
N TYR A 262 -13.29 25.39 -2.88
CA TYR A 262 -12.19 26.19 -3.43
C TYR A 262 -11.03 25.34 -3.98
N HIS A 263 -10.83 24.10 -3.50
CA HIS A 263 -9.80 23.20 -4.05
C HIS A 263 -10.11 22.80 -5.51
N TRP A 264 -11.39 22.76 -5.88
CA TRP A 264 -11.82 22.42 -7.24
C TRP A 264 -11.38 23.48 -8.27
N LEU A 265 -11.21 24.75 -7.87
CA LEU A 265 -10.75 25.81 -8.76
C LEU A 265 -9.35 25.52 -9.31
N ALA A 266 -8.46 24.99 -8.51
CA ALA A 266 -7.13 24.60 -8.96
C ALA A 266 -7.09 23.17 -9.54
N PHE A 267 -7.90 22.26 -8.98
CA PHE A 267 -7.93 20.87 -9.40
C PHE A 267 -8.42 20.69 -10.83
N ILE A 268 -9.54 21.35 -11.22
CA ILE A 268 -10.16 21.17 -12.54
C ILE A 268 -9.19 21.46 -13.69
N PRO A 269 -8.48 22.60 -13.73
CA PRO A 269 -7.55 22.85 -14.85
C PRO A 269 -6.38 21.87 -14.87
N VAL A 270 -5.83 21.48 -13.71
CA VAL A 270 -4.74 20.50 -13.63
C VAL A 270 -5.22 19.12 -14.07
N PHE A 271 -6.39 18.70 -13.60
CA PHE A 271 -7.01 17.44 -14.00
C PHE A 271 -7.27 17.40 -15.51
N ALA A 272 -7.87 18.46 -16.06
CA ALA A 272 -8.13 18.57 -17.49
C ALA A 272 -6.85 18.45 -18.31
N ALA A 273 -5.78 19.16 -17.95
CA ALA A 273 -4.51 19.10 -18.63
C ALA A 273 -3.91 17.69 -18.62
N VAL A 274 -3.91 17.02 -17.45
CA VAL A 274 -3.42 15.64 -17.32
C VAL A 274 -4.31 14.65 -18.09
N PHE A 275 -5.63 14.81 -18.03
CA PHE A 275 -6.57 13.96 -18.76
C PHE A 275 -6.37 14.09 -20.26
N LEU A 276 -6.30 15.32 -20.80
CA LEU A 276 -6.07 15.58 -22.22
C LEU A 276 -4.71 15.06 -22.70
N SER A 277 -3.65 15.20 -21.89
CA SER A 277 -2.35 14.64 -22.21
C SER A 277 -2.39 13.10 -22.31
N ARG A 278 -3.07 12.42 -21.36
CA ARG A 278 -3.25 10.95 -21.42
C ARG A 278 -4.09 10.53 -22.64
N LEU A 279 -5.15 11.27 -22.92
CA LEU A 279 -6.02 11.03 -24.08
C LEU A 279 -5.23 11.20 -25.39
N ALA A 280 -4.49 12.29 -25.53
CA ALA A 280 -3.64 12.53 -26.72
C ALA A 280 -2.60 11.40 -26.88
N THR A 281 -1.93 10.99 -25.79
CA THR A 281 -0.99 9.86 -25.80
C THR A 281 -1.65 8.56 -26.27
N ALA A 282 -2.87 8.25 -25.79
CA ALA A 282 -3.60 7.07 -26.19
C ALA A 282 -4.04 7.12 -27.67
N LEU A 283 -4.49 8.29 -28.13
CA LEU A 283 -4.87 8.50 -29.54
C LEU A 283 -3.68 8.36 -30.50
N VAL A 284 -2.53 8.97 -30.16
CA VAL A 284 -1.29 8.83 -30.95
C VAL A 284 -0.83 7.37 -31.04
N ARG A 285 -1.03 6.60 -29.98
CA ARG A 285 -0.71 5.15 -29.94
C ARG A 285 -1.82 4.26 -30.54
N ALA A 286 -2.92 4.85 -31.00
CA ALA A 286 -4.13 4.13 -31.47
C ALA A 286 -4.66 3.11 -30.42
N ASP A 287 -4.47 3.41 -29.13
CA ASP A 287 -4.91 2.53 -28.03
C ASP A 287 -6.35 2.87 -27.61
N HIS A 288 -7.30 2.31 -28.33
CA HIS A 288 -8.74 2.51 -28.07
C HIS A 288 -9.17 1.97 -26.72
N THR A 289 -8.44 0.99 -26.13
CA THR A 289 -8.76 0.42 -24.83
C THR A 289 -8.44 1.39 -23.71
N VAL A 290 -7.33 2.11 -23.79
CA VAL A 290 -6.98 3.19 -22.87
C VAL A 290 -7.95 4.36 -23.02
N VAL A 291 -8.30 4.76 -24.25
CA VAL A 291 -9.31 5.82 -24.49
C VAL A 291 -10.63 5.44 -23.81
N GLY A 292 -11.15 4.24 -24.07
CA GLY A 292 -12.37 3.76 -23.42
C GLY A 292 -12.29 3.74 -21.91
N SER A 293 -11.13 3.39 -21.35
CA SER A 293 -10.90 3.36 -19.89
C SER A 293 -10.93 4.76 -19.26
N LEU A 294 -10.36 5.77 -19.93
CA LEU A 294 -10.42 7.16 -19.50
C LEU A 294 -11.87 7.67 -19.41
N PHE A 295 -12.68 7.42 -20.44
CA PHE A 295 -14.09 7.84 -20.44
C PHE A 295 -14.94 7.06 -19.44
N ARG A 296 -14.69 5.76 -19.25
CA ARG A 296 -15.36 4.97 -18.19
C ARG A 296 -15.05 5.50 -16.80
N ALA A 297 -13.82 5.99 -16.57
CA ALA A 297 -13.44 6.59 -15.29
C ALA A 297 -14.23 7.87 -14.99
N LEU A 298 -14.52 8.68 -16.00
CA LEU A 298 -15.38 9.86 -15.85
C LEU A 298 -16.85 9.46 -15.68
N TRP A 299 -17.33 8.51 -16.48
CA TRP A 299 -18.71 8.01 -16.38
C TRP A 299 -19.05 7.47 -14.99
N TRP A 300 -18.09 6.77 -14.37
CA TRP A 300 -18.24 6.24 -13.02
C TRP A 300 -18.57 7.34 -11.99
N GLN A 301 -18.12 8.58 -12.21
CA GLN A 301 -18.39 9.69 -11.27
C GLN A 301 -19.88 10.06 -11.19
N VAL A 302 -20.62 9.80 -12.23
CA VAL A 302 -22.08 10.13 -12.33
C VAL A 302 -22.96 8.88 -12.26
N SER A 303 -22.40 7.69 -12.53
CA SER A 303 -23.12 6.41 -12.51
C SER A 303 -22.24 5.26 -11.99
N PRO A 304 -21.90 5.26 -10.69
CA PRO A 304 -20.91 4.32 -10.13
C PRO A 304 -21.39 2.85 -10.14
N HIS A 305 -22.71 2.61 -10.24
CA HIS A 305 -23.29 1.27 -10.27
C HIS A 305 -23.53 0.72 -11.69
N SER A 306 -23.28 1.51 -12.74
CA SER A 306 -23.47 1.05 -14.11
C SER A 306 -22.38 0.03 -14.50
N SER A 307 -22.76 -0.97 -15.30
CA SER A 307 -21.82 -1.95 -15.87
C SER A 307 -20.77 -1.28 -16.78
N PHE A 308 -21.15 -0.18 -17.45
CA PHE A 308 -20.25 0.61 -18.30
C PHE A 308 -19.13 1.28 -17.49
N GLY A 309 -19.40 1.74 -16.27
CA GLY A 309 -18.41 2.38 -15.40
C GLY A 309 -17.42 1.42 -14.75
N ARG A 310 -17.52 0.09 -14.95
CA ARG A 310 -16.63 -0.90 -14.36
C ARG A 310 -15.62 -1.43 -15.40
N ILE A 311 -14.40 -1.67 -14.97
CA ILE A 311 -13.45 -2.45 -15.76
C ILE A 311 -13.70 -3.93 -15.50
N SER A 312 -13.81 -4.72 -16.58
CA SER A 312 -14.01 -6.17 -16.46
C SER A 312 -12.74 -6.85 -15.91
N PRO A 313 -12.90 -7.97 -15.17
CA PRO A 313 -11.74 -8.77 -14.74
C PRO A 313 -10.85 -9.25 -15.89
N ALA A 314 -11.39 -9.36 -17.12
CA ALA A 314 -10.63 -9.71 -18.30
C ALA A 314 -9.58 -8.65 -18.69
N ALA A 315 -9.82 -7.37 -18.41
CA ALA A 315 -8.87 -6.30 -18.65
C ALA A 315 -7.58 -6.45 -17.80
N PHE A 316 -7.71 -7.00 -16.58
CA PHE A 316 -6.56 -7.33 -15.74
C PHE A 316 -5.73 -8.51 -16.27
N ARG A 317 -6.34 -9.41 -17.06
CA ARG A 317 -5.63 -10.51 -17.70
C ARG A 317 -4.87 -10.09 -18.95
N ALA A 318 -5.36 -9.11 -19.68
CA ALA A 318 -4.73 -8.59 -20.91
C ALA A 318 -3.57 -7.62 -20.65
N ALA A 319 -3.40 -7.13 -19.42
CA ALA A 319 -2.33 -6.21 -19.04
C ALA A 319 -1.05 -6.92 -18.53
N ARG A 320 -0.96 -8.25 -18.72
CA ARG A 320 0.19 -9.09 -18.33
C ARG A 320 1.16 -9.30 -19.48
#